data_4e608c5af28f3b67ab1736d574813fa8
#
_entry.id   4e608c5af28f3b67ab1736d574813fa8
#
_cell.length_a   1.000
_cell.length_b   1.000
_cell.length_c   1.000
_cell.angle_alpha   90.00
_cell.angle_beta   90.00
_cell.angle_gamma   90.00
#
_symmetry.space_group_name_H-M   'P 1'
#
loop_
_entity.id
_entity.type
_entity.pdbx_description
1 polymer ?
#
loop_
_entity_poly.entity_id
_entity_poly.type
_entity_poly.pdbx_seq_one_letter_code
_entity_poly.pdbx_strand_id
1 'polypeptide(L)'
;AMNDTTKPSEYLGYWGEKYKNDLLTDILPFWLKYGIDHENGGYFTCLDRDGSLLDTNKSVWFQGRFAFILAYAYNNLEKQAEWLEACKNGIDFIEKYCFDTDGRMFYEVTKTGTPVRKRRYVFSETFAANAMAQYSIASGDKSYAEKAVKQFKQILYYKNTPGALEPKFREGFVAKGHSFCMILIDTATRIREAVYD
;
A
#
# COMPACT_ATOMS: atom_id res chain seq x y z
N ALA A 1 23.92 17.85 -15.94
CA ALA A 1 24.49 16.56 -16.36
C ALA A 1 25.73 16.32 -15.49
N MET A 2 25.76 15.22 -14.75
CA MET A 2 26.94 14.82 -13.99
C MET A 2 28.01 14.34 -14.97
N ASN A 3 29.25 14.76 -14.74
CA ASN A 3 30.39 14.35 -15.57
C ASN A 3 30.74 12.88 -15.30
N ASP A 4 31.27 12.19 -16.30
CA ASP A 4 31.67 10.77 -16.31
C ASP A 4 32.71 10.37 -15.24
N THR A 5 33.25 11.36 -14.48
CA THR A 5 34.24 11.20 -13.40
C THR A 5 33.65 11.21 -11.99
N THR A 6 32.31 11.31 -11.84
CA THR A 6 31.65 11.34 -10.52
C THR A 6 31.78 9.98 -9.82
N LYS A 7 32.30 9.97 -8.59
CA LYS A 7 32.40 8.72 -7.82
C LYS A 7 30.99 8.11 -7.57
N PRO A 8 30.85 6.79 -7.63
CA PRO A 8 29.55 6.12 -7.39
C PRO A 8 28.86 6.55 -6.08
N SER A 9 29.61 6.79 -5.01
CA SER A 9 29.08 7.27 -3.73
C SER A 9 28.49 8.68 -3.79
N GLU A 10 29.11 9.58 -4.53
CA GLU A 10 28.63 10.96 -4.75
C GLU A 10 27.39 10.95 -5.62
N TYR A 11 27.36 10.09 -6.63
CA TYR A 11 26.20 9.91 -7.50
C TYR A 11 24.98 9.38 -6.72
N LEU A 12 25.16 8.34 -5.92
CA LEU A 12 24.10 7.77 -5.07
C LEU A 12 23.62 8.77 -4.02
N GLY A 13 24.55 9.52 -3.39
CA GLY A 13 24.20 10.57 -2.44
C GLY A 13 23.32 11.65 -3.06
N TYR A 14 23.71 12.17 -4.23
CA TYR A 14 22.93 13.17 -4.96
C TYR A 14 21.49 12.71 -5.25
N TRP A 15 21.34 11.51 -5.80
CA TRP A 15 20.01 11.00 -6.14
C TRP A 15 19.20 10.66 -4.91
N GLY A 16 19.82 10.16 -3.85
CA GLY A 16 19.18 9.92 -2.57
C GLY A 16 18.54 11.18 -1.99
N GLU A 17 19.33 12.26 -1.90
CA GLU A 17 18.83 13.56 -1.42
C GLU A 17 17.79 14.17 -2.35
N LYS A 18 17.98 14.05 -3.67
CA LYS A 18 16.99 14.52 -4.63
C LYS A 18 15.64 13.84 -4.47
N TYR A 19 15.60 12.51 -4.44
CA TYR A 19 14.35 11.76 -4.28
C TYR A 19 13.70 12.00 -2.92
N LYS A 20 14.48 12.11 -1.85
CA LYS A 20 13.97 12.47 -0.54
C LYS A 20 13.32 13.86 -0.57
N ASN A 21 13.99 14.84 -1.16
CA ASN A 21 13.46 16.19 -1.28
C ASN A 21 12.17 16.22 -2.13
N ASP A 22 12.15 15.57 -3.30
CA ASP A 22 10.98 15.49 -4.16
C ASP A 22 9.78 14.85 -3.41
N LEU A 23 10.03 13.80 -2.62
CA LEU A 23 8.99 13.18 -1.80
C LEU A 23 8.43 14.15 -0.75
N LEU A 24 9.29 14.85 -0.01
CA LEU A 24 8.91 15.68 1.14
C LEU A 24 8.33 17.04 0.74
N THR A 25 8.78 17.62 -0.39
CA THR A 25 8.39 18.99 -0.77
C THR A 25 7.37 19.07 -1.90
N ASP A 26 7.13 17.97 -2.62
CA ASP A 26 6.21 17.94 -3.76
C ASP A 26 5.17 16.81 -3.63
N ILE A 27 5.62 15.55 -3.59
CA ILE A 27 4.72 14.40 -3.68
C ILE A 27 3.80 14.28 -2.46
N LEU A 28 4.36 14.22 -1.24
CA LEU A 28 3.55 14.09 -0.02
C LEU A 28 2.64 15.30 0.22
N PRO A 29 3.10 16.56 0.10
CA PRO A 29 2.22 17.73 0.23
C PRO A 29 1.06 17.74 -0.76
N PHE A 30 1.30 17.36 -2.02
CA PHE A 30 0.24 17.26 -3.02
C PHE A 30 -0.84 16.26 -2.62
N TRP A 31 -0.45 15.03 -2.28
CA TRP A 31 -1.40 13.97 -1.94
C TRP A 31 -2.08 14.17 -0.59
N LEU A 32 -1.42 14.76 0.39
CA LEU A 32 -2.04 15.15 1.66
C LEU A 32 -3.11 16.22 1.45
N LYS A 33 -2.83 17.19 0.58
CA LYS A 33 -3.77 18.30 0.31
C LYS A 33 -4.98 17.86 -0.50
N TYR A 34 -4.78 17.05 -1.55
CA TYR A 34 -5.83 16.77 -2.53
C TYR A 34 -6.34 15.33 -2.50
N GLY A 35 -5.54 14.39 -1.99
CA GLY A 35 -5.87 12.98 -2.02
C GLY A 35 -6.70 12.48 -0.85
N ILE A 36 -6.75 13.18 0.28
CA ILE A 36 -7.50 12.74 1.45
C ILE A 36 -9.01 12.99 1.26
N ASP A 37 -9.83 11.96 1.43
CA ASP A 37 -11.28 12.13 1.51
C ASP A 37 -11.69 12.33 2.98
N HIS A 38 -11.85 13.60 3.37
CA HIS A 38 -12.23 13.96 4.73
C HIS A 38 -13.71 13.67 5.05
N GLU A 39 -14.54 13.43 4.05
CA GLU A 39 -15.97 13.19 4.23
C GLU A 39 -16.27 11.71 4.46
N ASN A 40 -15.68 10.82 3.64
CA ASN A 40 -15.98 9.39 3.65
C ASN A 40 -14.82 8.52 4.15
N GLY A 41 -13.66 9.12 4.37
CA GLY A 41 -12.43 8.42 4.72
C GLY A 41 -11.69 7.82 3.52
N GLY A 42 -10.46 7.40 3.75
CA GLY A 42 -9.58 6.90 2.70
C GLY A 42 -9.07 7.98 1.75
N TYR A 43 -8.67 7.57 0.56
CA TYR A 43 -7.99 8.43 -0.39
C TYR A 43 -8.64 8.40 -1.76
N PHE A 44 -8.75 9.57 -2.40
CA PHE A 44 -8.99 9.65 -3.84
C PHE A 44 -7.75 9.19 -4.59
N THR A 45 -7.93 8.47 -5.69
CA THR A 45 -6.85 7.81 -6.43
C THR A 45 -6.72 8.28 -7.86
N CYS A 46 -7.61 9.17 -8.30
CA CYS A 46 -7.64 9.67 -9.66
C CYS A 46 -7.77 11.20 -9.64
N LEU A 47 -6.61 11.87 -9.59
CA LEU A 47 -6.49 13.33 -9.56
C LEU A 47 -5.79 13.83 -10.83
N ASP A 48 -6.12 15.02 -11.28
CA ASP A 48 -5.34 15.74 -12.28
C ASP A 48 -4.13 16.43 -11.62
N ARG A 49 -3.26 17.00 -12.41
CA ARG A 49 -2.00 17.64 -11.97
C ARG A 49 -2.20 18.84 -11.05
N ASP A 50 -3.33 19.52 -11.17
CA ASP A 50 -3.71 20.64 -10.32
C ASP A 50 -4.43 20.22 -9.04
N GLY A 51 -4.65 18.90 -8.84
CA GLY A 51 -5.34 18.32 -7.71
C GLY A 51 -6.86 18.21 -7.90
N SER A 52 -7.40 18.57 -9.06
CA SER A 52 -8.81 18.37 -9.35
C SER A 52 -9.16 16.89 -9.47
N LEU A 53 -10.34 16.52 -8.97
CA LEU A 53 -10.79 15.14 -8.92
C LEU A 53 -11.34 14.71 -10.29
N LEU A 54 -10.74 13.68 -10.89
CA LEU A 54 -11.16 13.10 -12.17
C LEU A 54 -12.16 11.96 -12.00
N ASP A 55 -12.00 11.13 -10.97
CA ASP A 55 -12.89 10.04 -10.63
C ASP A 55 -12.99 9.89 -9.11
N THR A 56 -14.18 9.55 -8.61
CA THR A 56 -14.45 9.37 -7.18
C THR A 56 -14.27 7.93 -6.71
N ASN A 57 -14.20 6.96 -7.60
CA ASN A 57 -13.92 5.57 -7.23
C ASN A 57 -12.53 5.44 -6.60
N LYS A 58 -12.43 4.56 -5.62
CA LYS A 58 -11.23 4.34 -4.85
C LYS A 58 -10.59 3.00 -5.18
N SER A 59 -9.39 3.03 -5.73
CA SER A 59 -8.58 1.83 -5.88
C SER A 59 -8.11 1.33 -4.51
N VAL A 60 -8.46 0.11 -4.14
CA VAL A 60 -8.05 -0.50 -2.87
C VAL A 60 -6.52 -0.70 -2.80
N TRP A 61 -5.88 -0.92 -3.94
CA TRP A 61 -4.42 -0.97 -4.01
C TRP A 61 -3.77 0.34 -3.55
N PHE A 62 -4.32 1.47 -3.98
CA PHE A 62 -3.79 2.78 -3.61
C PHE A 62 -4.13 3.15 -2.16
N GLN A 63 -5.25 2.68 -1.61
CA GLN A 63 -5.52 2.83 -0.17
C GLN A 63 -4.37 2.22 0.65
N GLY A 64 -4.03 0.95 0.39
CA GLY A 64 -2.93 0.29 1.09
C GLY A 64 -1.56 0.91 0.81
N ARG A 65 -1.28 1.27 -0.44
CA ARG A 65 0.02 1.85 -0.82
C ARG A 65 0.25 3.22 -0.21
N PHE A 66 -0.75 4.10 -0.23
CA PHE A 66 -0.55 5.44 0.32
C PHE A 66 -0.50 5.40 1.85
N ALA A 67 -1.34 4.61 2.51
CA ALA A 67 -1.23 4.38 3.95
C ALA A 67 0.16 3.83 4.33
N PHE A 68 0.69 2.87 3.56
CA PHE A 68 2.06 2.37 3.74
C PHE A 68 3.11 3.48 3.63
N ILE A 69 3.06 4.31 2.57
CA ILE A 69 4.04 5.38 2.36
C ILE A 69 4.02 6.39 3.49
N LEU A 70 2.84 6.78 3.99
CA LEU A 70 2.69 7.71 5.11
C LEU A 70 3.32 7.17 6.40
N ALA A 71 3.02 5.91 6.75
CA ALA A 71 3.61 5.27 7.93
C ALA A 71 5.12 5.02 7.75
N TYR A 72 5.56 4.61 6.57
CA TYR A 72 6.96 4.38 6.28
C TYR A 72 7.78 5.68 6.33
N ALA A 73 7.26 6.77 5.76
CA ALA A 73 7.88 8.09 5.85
C ALA A 73 7.95 8.57 7.30
N TYR A 74 6.89 8.38 8.08
CA TYR A 74 6.87 8.67 9.51
C TYR A 74 7.95 7.89 10.27
N ASN A 75 8.12 6.60 9.98
CA ASN A 75 9.10 5.75 10.67
C ASN A 75 10.55 6.07 10.30
N ASN A 76 10.81 6.48 9.05
CA ASN A 76 12.17 6.52 8.50
C ASN A 76 12.67 7.91 8.10
N LEU A 77 11.78 8.91 7.95
CA LEU A 77 12.17 10.26 7.53
C LEU A 77 11.87 11.28 8.61
N GLU A 78 10.60 11.59 8.87
CA GLU A 78 10.18 12.62 9.81
C GLU A 78 8.94 12.20 10.58
N LYS A 79 8.88 12.53 11.89
CA LYS A 79 7.74 12.23 12.77
C LYS A 79 6.62 13.29 12.64
N GLN A 80 5.98 13.38 11.47
CA GLN A 80 4.88 14.31 11.23
C GLN A 80 3.55 13.70 11.67
N ALA A 81 2.88 14.33 12.64
CA ALA A 81 1.59 13.84 13.18
C ALA A 81 0.53 13.72 12.08
N GLU A 82 0.49 14.66 11.14
CA GLU A 82 -0.42 14.66 10.00
C GLU A 82 -0.29 13.39 9.15
N TRP A 83 0.92 12.87 8.95
CA TRP A 83 1.13 11.63 8.20
C TRP A 83 0.55 10.42 8.91
N LEU A 84 0.69 10.38 10.24
CA LEU A 84 0.14 9.28 11.03
C LEU A 84 -1.38 9.31 11.06
N GLU A 85 -1.98 10.49 11.19
CA GLU A 85 -3.44 10.69 11.12
C GLU A 85 -3.99 10.31 9.74
N ALA A 86 -3.35 10.78 8.67
CA ALA A 86 -3.73 10.44 7.30
C ALA A 86 -3.58 8.94 7.03
N CYS A 87 -2.53 8.29 7.53
CA CYS A 87 -2.35 6.84 7.45
C CYS A 87 -3.51 6.10 8.15
N LYS A 88 -3.86 6.52 9.36
CA LYS A 88 -4.97 5.93 10.12
C LYS A 88 -6.29 6.04 9.39
N ASN A 89 -6.59 7.21 8.81
CA ASN A 89 -7.77 7.44 8.00
C ASN A 89 -7.87 6.43 6.83
N GLY A 90 -6.76 6.14 6.15
CA GLY A 90 -6.73 5.13 5.09
C GLY A 90 -6.93 3.71 5.61
N ILE A 91 -6.30 3.34 6.72
CA ILE A 91 -6.45 2.02 7.35
C ILE A 91 -7.88 1.81 7.82
N ASP A 92 -8.52 2.81 8.45
CA ASP A 92 -9.92 2.72 8.90
C ASP A 92 -10.87 2.50 7.71
N PHE A 93 -10.64 3.19 6.61
CA PHE A 93 -11.39 2.98 5.38
C PHE A 93 -11.19 1.57 4.81
N ILE A 94 -9.95 1.07 4.80
CA ILE A 94 -9.64 -0.29 4.36
C ILE A 94 -10.39 -1.31 5.20
N GLU A 95 -10.30 -1.22 6.53
CA GLU A 95 -10.93 -2.17 7.45
C GLU A 95 -12.46 -2.16 7.33
N LYS A 96 -13.05 -0.98 7.12
CA LYS A 96 -14.50 -0.82 7.07
C LYS A 96 -15.14 -1.22 5.74
N TYR A 97 -14.45 -0.97 4.62
CA TYR A 97 -15.10 -1.01 3.30
C TYR A 97 -14.41 -1.91 2.26
N CYS A 98 -13.15 -2.29 2.48
CA CYS A 98 -12.39 -2.93 1.42
C CYS A 98 -12.37 -4.47 1.50
N PHE A 99 -12.95 -5.06 2.54
CA PHE A 99 -13.06 -6.51 2.69
C PHE A 99 -14.45 -7.00 2.32
N ASP A 100 -14.48 -8.13 1.63
CA ASP A 100 -15.70 -8.89 1.35
C ASP A 100 -15.98 -9.89 2.49
N THR A 101 -17.18 -10.45 2.49
CA THR A 101 -17.64 -11.43 3.50
C THR A 101 -16.83 -12.72 3.55
N ASP A 102 -16.12 -13.07 2.46
CA ASP A 102 -15.22 -14.21 2.39
C ASP A 102 -13.79 -13.89 2.94
N GLY A 103 -13.58 -12.68 3.45
CA GLY A 103 -12.31 -12.20 3.99
C GLY A 103 -11.30 -11.78 2.92
N ARG A 104 -11.64 -11.85 1.64
CA ARG A 104 -10.85 -11.31 0.53
C ARG A 104 -11.15 -9.84 0.33
N MET A 105 -10.23 -9.12 -0.32
CA MET A 105 -10.40 -7.70 -0.56
C MET A 105 -10.94 -7.41 -1.97
N PHE A 106 -11.67 -6.32 -2.06
CA PHE A 106 -12.03 -5.71 -3.34
C PHE A 106 -10.79 -5.10 -4.01
N TYR A 107 -10.89 -4.87 -5.30
CA TYR A 107 -9.90 -4.12 -6.08
C TYR A 107 -10.27 -2.63 -6.14
N GLU A 108 -11.57 -2.35 -6.21
CA GLU A 108 -12.13 -1.02 -6.35
C GLU A 108 -13.46 -0.93 -5.61
N VAL A 109 -13.68 0.21 -4.95
CA VAL A 109 -14.91 0.59 -4.28
C VAL A 109 -15.32 2.01 -4.69
N THR A 110 -16.60 2.35 -4.52
CA THR A 110 -17.07 3.73 -4.73
C THR A 110 -16.48 4.69 -3.68
N LYS A 111 -16.71 5.99 -3.85
CA LYS A 111 -16.36 7.03 -2.86
C LYS A 111 -16.81 6.64 -1.44
N THR A 112 -18.00 6.08 -1.29
CA THR A 112 -18.64 5.71 -0.01
C THR A 112 -18.38 4.28 0.44
N GLY A 113 -17.54 3.52 -0.30
CA GLY A 113 -17.14 2.16 0.08
C GLY A 113 -18.01 1.04 -0.49
N THR A 114 -18.94 1.33 -1.39
CA THR A 114 -19.71 0.27 -2.08
C THR A 114 -18.81 -0.50 -3.04
N PRO A 115 -18.82 -1.85 -3.02
CA PRO A 115 -17.98 -2.65 -3.90
C PRO A 115 -18.26 -2.40 -5.39
N VAL A 116 -17.21 -2.20 -6.19
CA VAL A 116 -17.28 -2.05 -7.65
C VAL A 116 -16.64 -3.24 -8.34
N ARG A 117 -15.47 -3.67 -7.86
CA ARG A 117 -14.71 -4.73 -8.53
C ARG A 117 -13.90 -5.56 -7.55
N LYS A 118 -13.88 -6.87 -7.78
CA LYS A 118 -13.02 -7.84 -7.11
C LYS A 118 -12.13 -8.55 -8.12
N ARG A 119 -10.87 -8.76 -7.79
CA ARG A 119 -9.93 -9.49 -8.66
C ARG A 119 -9.76 -10.93 -8.17
N ARG A 120 -9.38 -11.83 -9.09
CA ARG A 120 -9.08 -13.24 -8.77
C ARG A 120 -7.83 -13.44 -7.92
N TYR A 121 -6.95 -12.45 -7.79
CA TYR A 121 -5.69 -12.51 -7.05
C TYR A 121 -5.72 -11.61 -5.81
N VAL A 122 -4.82 -11.91 -4.85
CA VAL A 122 -4.80 -11.34 -3.51
C VAL A 122 -3.75 -10.22 -3.32
N PHE A 123 -3.62 -9.31 -4.29
CA PHE A 123 -2.64 -8.21 -4.19
C PHE A 123 -3.13 -7.05 -3.32
N SER A 124 -4.44 -6.80 -3.29
CA SER A 124 -5.02 -5.81 -2.36
C SER A 124 -4.64 -6.14 -0.93
N GLU A 125 -4.71 -7.41 -0.58
CA GLU A 125 -4.38 -7.96 0.73
C GLU A 125 -2.91 -7.72 1.11
N THR A 126 -1.97 -7.79 0.15
CA THR A 126 -0.56 -7.52 0.43
C THR A 126 -0.31 -6.05 0.76
N PHE A 127 -0.96 -5.13 0.05
CA PHE A 127 -0.83 -3.70 0.32
C PHE A 127 -1.47 -3.29 1.64
N ALA A 128 -2.60 -3.88 2.01
CA ALA A 128 -3.21 -3.67 3.31
C ALA A 128 -2.31 -4.21 4.44
N ALA A 129 -1.73 -5.41 4.28
CA ALA A 129 -0.80 -5.99 5.25
C ALA A 129 0.44 -5.11 5.43
N ASN A 130 1.03 -4.58 4.36
CA ASN A 130 2.16 -3.66 4.41
C ASN A 130 1.82 -2.37 5.17
N ALA A 131 0.64 -1.80 4.91
CA ALA A 131 0.18 -0.59 5.59
C ALA A 131 -0.01 -0.83 7.09
N MET A 132 -0.69 -1.91 7.47
CA MET A 132 -0.90 -2.28 8.86
C MET A 132 0.42 -2.56 9.60
N ALA A 133 1.37 -3.25 8.95
CA ALA A 133 2.68 -3.52 9.53
C ALA A 133 3.44 -2.22 9.84
N GLN A 134 3.53 -1.30 8.90
CA GLN A 134 4.23 -0.03 9.12
C GLN A 134 3.48 0.90 10.07
N TYR A 135 2.15 0.87 10.07
CA TYR A 135 1.36 1.62 11.03
C TYR A 135 1.54 1.10 12.46
N SER A 136 1.70 -0.22 12.65
CA SER A 136 2.00 -0.79 13.97
C SER A 136 3.28 -0.21 14.56
N ILE A 137 4.34 -0.08 13.75
CA ILE A 137 5.60 0.54 14.17
C ILE A 137 5.39 2.02 14.48
N ALA A 138 4.71 2.74 13.58
CA ALA A 138 4.52 4.19 13.69
C ALA A 138 3.67 4.59 14.91
N SER A 139 2.64 3.83 15.21
CA SER A 139 1.69 4.11 16.31
C SER A 139 2.07 3.46 17.64
N GLY A 140 2.90 2.40 17.61
CA GLY A 140 3.17 1.53 18.77
C GLY A 140 2.04 0.53 19.07
N ASP A 141 0.95 0.51 18.28
CA ASP A 141 -0.17 -0.42 18.46
C ASP A 141 0.12 -1.78 17.80
N LYS A 142 0.57 -2.74 18.58
CA LYS A 142 0.93 -4.09 18.12
C LYS A 142 -0.25 -4.89 17.56
N SER A 143 -1.49 -4.50 17.81
CA SER A 143 -2.66 -5.16 17.22
C SER A 143 -2.65 -5.10 15.68
N TYR A 144 -2.08 -4.05 15.09
CA TYR A 144 -1.92 -3.93 13.65
C TYR A 144 -0.85 -4.87 13.08
N ALA A 145 0.21 -5.18 13.83
CA ALA A 145 1.16 -6.23 13.44
C ALA A 145 0.48 -7.60 13.41
N GLU A 146 -0.36 -7.91 14.42
CA GLU A 146 -1.14 -9.15 14.46
C GLU A 146 -2.11 -9.25 13.29
N LYS A 147 -2.80 -8.16 12.92
CA LYS A 147 -3.67 -8.08 11.74
C LYS A 147 -2.88 -8.32 10.45
N ALA A 148 -1.71 -7.72 10.31
CA ALA A 148 -0.83 -7.91 9.16
C ALA A 148 -0.36 -9.38 9.03
N VAL A 149 0.04 -10.02 10.14
CA VAL A 149 0.39 -11.44 10.18
C VAL A 149 -0.79 -12.33 9.79
N LYS A 150 -1.98 -12.05 10.33
CA LYS A 150 -3.21 -12.78 9.97
C LYS A 150 -3.48 -12.69 8.47
N GLN A 151 -3.39 -11.47 7.91
CA GLN A 151 -3.60 -11.24 6.49
C GLN A 151 -2.56 -11.97 5.63
N PHE A 152 -1.30 -11.96 6.04
CA PHE A 152 -0.24 -12.68 5.34
C PHE A 152 -0.43 -14.20 5.34
N LYS A 153 -0.85 -14.78 6.46
CA LYS A 153 -1.21 -16.22 6.53
C LYS A 153 -2.34 -16.56 5.56
N GLN A 154 -3.34 -15.69 5.41
CA GLN A 154 -4.42 -15.86 4.45
C GLN A 154 -3.91 -15.78 3.00
N ILE A 155 -3.03 -14.84 2.69
CA ILE A 155 -2.38 -14.74 1.37
C ILE A 155 -1.61 -16.02 1.04
N LEU A 156 -0.84 -16.55 2.00
CA LEU A 156 -0.10 -17.81 1.82
C LEU A 156 -1.04 -19.00 1.62
N TYR A 157 -2.16 -19.04 2.32
CA TYR A 157 -3.20 -20.06 2.09
C TYR A 157 -3.69 -20.02 0.63
N TYR A 158 -4.09 -18.88 0.12
CA TYR A 158 -4.54 -18.73 -1.26
C TYR A 158 -3.46 -19.08 -2.29
N LYS A 159 -2.21 -18.72 -2.01
CA LYS A 159 -1.08 -19.06 -2.89
C LYS A 159 -0.81 -20.56 -2.95
N ASN A 160 -0.91 -21.26 -1.82
CA ASN A 160 -0.44 -22.64 -1.69
C ASN A 160 -1.56 -23.68 -1.81
N THR A 161 -2.83 -23.26 -1.85
CA THR A 161 -3.99 -24.17 -1.94
C THR A 161 -4.50 -24.21 -3.37
N PRO A 162 -4.33 -25.33 -4.08
CA PRO A 162 -4.89 -25.50 -5.43
C PRO A 162 -6.40 -25.27 -5.45
N GLY A 163 -6.89 -24.48 -6.39
CA GLY A 163 -8.32 -24.18 -6.54
C GLY A 163 -8.86 -23.11 -5.59
N ALA A 164 -8.08 -22.60 -4.62
CA ALA A 164 -8.52 -21.53 -3.73
C ALA A 164 -8.69 -20.16 -4.44
N LEU A 165 -7.99 -19.98 -5.55
CA LEU A 165 -8.17 -18.84 -6.47
C LEU A 165 -8.46 -19.37 -7.87
N GLU A 166 -9.22 -18.58 -8.64
CA GLU A 166 -9.40 -18.86 -10.07
C GLU A 166 -8.05 -18.88 -10.80
N PRO A 167 -7.87 -19.80 -11.75
CA PRO A 167 -6.61 -19.95 -12.48
C PRO A 167 -6.30 -18.69 -13.29
N LYS A 168 -5.02 -18.33 -13.35
CA LYS A 168 -4.54 -17.20 -14.15
C LYS A 168 -4.61 -17.48 -15.65
N PHE A 169 -4.36 -18.73 -16.02
CA PHE A 169 -4.24 -19.18 -17.40
C PHE A 169 -5.33 -20.21 -17.70
N ARG A 170 -5.77 -20.25 -18.96
CA ARG A 170 -6.68 -21.29 -19.43
C ARG A 170 -6.04 -22.68 -19.31
N GLU A 171 -6.87 -23.69 -19.21
CA GLU A 171 -6.43 -25.08 -19.20
C GLU A 171 -5.54 -25.39 -20.41
N GLY A 172 -4.47 -26.17 -20.20
CA GLY A 172 -3.49 -26.52 -21.23
C GLY A 172 -2.44 -25.43 -21.52
N PHE A 173 -2.55 -24.23 -20.96
CA PHE A 173 -1.52 -23.19 -21.13
C PHE A 173 -0.45 -23.31 -20.05
N VAL A 174 0.76 -23.73 -20.45
CA VAL A 174 1.90 -23.88 -19.54
C VAL A 174 2.62 -22.57 -19.36
N ALA A 175 2.49 -21.95 -18.17
CA ALA A 175 3.21 -20.74 -17.81
C ALA A 175 3.55 -20.71 -16.31
N LYS A 176 4.67 -20.05 -15.97
CA LYS A 176 5.06 -19.77 -14.58
C LYS A 176 4.79 -18.30 -14.27
N GLY A 177 4.00 -18.03 -13.23
CA GLY A 177 3.77 -16.68 -12.73
C GLY A 177 4.88 -16.23 -11.79
N HIS A 178 5.42 -15.02 -12.00
CA HIS A 178 6.47 -14.44 -11.14
C HIS A 178 5.93 -13.46 -10.10
N SER A 179 4.80 -12.82 -10.38
CA SER A 179 4.27 -11.69 -9.59
C SER A 179 4.06 -11.98 -8.10
N PHE A 180 3.63 -13.20 -7.75
CA PHE A 180 3.49 -13.59 -6.35
C PHE A 180 4.82 -13.67 -5.61
N CYS A 181 5.84 -14.26 -6.23
CA CYS A 181 7.16 -14.37 -5.61
C CYS A 181 7.73 -12.96 -5.35
N MET A 182 7.59 -12.06 -6.30
CA MET A 182 8.05 -10.67 -6.19
C MET A 182 7.37 -9.93 -5.03
N ILE A 183 6.03 -9.93 -4.98
CA ILE A 183 5.31 -9.14 -3.98
C ILE A 183 5.43 -9.70 -2.57
N LEU A 184 5.55 -11.02 -2.41
CA LEU A 184 5.67 -11.64 -1.10
C LEU A 184 7.01 -11.38 -0.43
N ILE A 185 8.08 -11.14 -1.18
CA ILE A 185 9.38 -10.74 -0.62
C ILE A 185 9.23 -9.42 0.16
N ASP A 186 8.62 -8.40 -0.44
CA ASP A 186 8.39 -7.13 0.21
C ASP A 186 7.43 -7.26 1.40
N THR A 187 6.27 -7.90 1.21
CA THR A 187 5.28 -8.07 2.27
C THR A 187 5.83 -8.84 3.47
N ALA A 188 6.58 -9.92 3.26
CA ALA A 188 7.22 -10.65 4.34
C ALA A 188 8.25 -9.79 5.09
N THR A 189 9.00 -8.95 4.37
CA THR A 189 9.97 -8.03 4.98
C THR A 189 9.27 -7.00 5.87
N ARG A 190 8.20 -6.35 5.38
CA ARG A 190 7.45 -5.35 6.17
C ARG A 190 6.82 -5.93 7.42
N ILE A 191 6.25 -7.14 7.32
CA ILE A 191 5.66 -7.82 8.47
C ILE A 191 6.74 -8.23 9.48
N ARG A 192 7.87 -8.72 9.01
CA ARG A 192 9.00 -9.07 9.89
C ARG A 192 9.51 -7.85 10.66
N GLU A 193 9.63 -6.69 10.02
CA GLU A 193 9.97 -5.42 10.69
C GLU A 193 8.99 -5.15 11.84
N ALA A 194 7.68 -5.22 11.61
CA ALA A 194 6.66 -4.92 12.62
C ALA A 194 6.59 -5.95 13.78
N VAL A 195 6.96 -7.21 13.53
CA VAL A 195 6.92 -8.28 14.56
C VAL A 195 8.13 -8.20 15.48
N TYR A 196 9.29 -7.76 14.97
CA TYR A 196 10.54 -7.69 15.74
C TYR A 196 10.91 -6.28 16.20
N ASP A 197 10.09 -5.28 15.94
CA ASP A 197 10.22 -3.90 16.44
C ASP A 197 9.76 -3.77 17.93
#